data_142e0f90d66f039e684f5d9367133af0
#
_entry.id   142e0f90d66f039e684f5d9367133af0
#
_cell.length_a   1.000
_cell.length_b   1.000
_cell.length_c   1.000
_cell.angle_alpha   90.00
_cell.angle_beta   90.00
_cell.angle_gamma   90.00
#
_symmetry.space_group_name_H-M   'P 1'
#
loop_
_entity.id
_entity.type
_entity.pdbx_description
1 polymer ?
#
loop_
_entity_poly.entity_id
_entity_poly.type
_entity_poly.pdbx_seq_one_letter_code
_entity_poly.pdbx_strand_id
1 'polypeptide(L)'
;MGNRTKLYLLTGFLGAGKTTFLTNVLNDLEGKKVAVIMNEFGKVGIDGSIIQKDGMELVEINRGSIFCSCLQLSFVSALTEMADRSMEYVIVESSGLADPSNIGEFLEAVKVVKGDVYDYSAAICIVDGLNFLEQVKDIETVERQLKFAHLVILSKVDLIDENKLNEVKAKIREINERVDIVESTNGKIDYNFLEKDLLEEDWLGVEETTNTPENKPKTLTLTYDGELTKERLTQFLDIIKKDSYRIKGFFKLEDGWNQVDVVNKTIDYKLTNKGENISELVIISKIGPQIIRPIFNAWEKVVGKEMKLR
;
A
#
# COMPACT_ATOMS: atom_id res chain seq x y z
N MET A 1 31.98 1.30 -15.56
CA MET A 1 30.73 1.91 -15.10
C MET A 1 30.14 0.94 -14.09
N GLY A 2 29.95 1.33 -12.82
CA GLY A 2 29.32 0.44 -11.83
C GLY A 2 27.88 0.14 -12.26
N ASN A 3 27.37 -1.05 -11.98
CA ASN A 3 25.95 -1.35 -12.19
C ASN A 3 25.12 -0.39 -11.33
N ARG A 4 24.20 0.35 -11.96
CA ARG A 4 23.22 1.16 -11.23
C ARG A 4 22.28 0.26 -10.43
N THR A 5 21.80 0.75 -9.31
CA THR A 5 20.82 0.04 -8.48
C THR A 5 19.47 0.00 -9.20
N LYS A 6 18.92 -1.17 -9.45
CA LYS A 6 17.57 -1.32 -10.04
C LYS A 6 16.51 -0.85 -9.04
N LEU A 7 15.66 0.09 -9.45
CA LEU A 7 14.59 0.63 -8.63
C LEU A 7 13.22 0.24 -9.19
N TYR A 8 12.42 -0.43 -8.38
CA TYR A 8 11.04 -0.78 -8.67
C TYR A 8 10.08 -0.04 -7.74
N LEU A 9 9.04 0.54 -8.32
CA LEU A 9 7.92 1.12 -7.57
C LEU A 9 6.77 0.13 -7.53
N LEU A 10 6.39 -0.30 -6.33
CA LEU A 10 5.23 -1.16 -6.10
C LEU A 10 4.04 -0.29 -5.68
N THR A 11 3.02 -0.24 -6.51
CA THR A 11 1.79 0.51 -6.30
C THR A 11 0.56 -0.39 -6.37
N GLY A 12 -0.62 0.16 -6.17
CA GLY A 12 -1.88 -0.56 -6.15
C GLY A 12 -2.73 -0.19 -4.94
N PHE A 13 -4.03 -0.29 -5.08
CA PHE A 13 -4.96 0.19 -4.06
C PHE A 13 -4.86 -0.60 -2.73
N LEU A 14 -5.52 -0.07 -1.70
CA LEU A 14 -5.58 -0.70 -0.37
C LEU A 14 -6.18 -2.11 -0.45
N GLY A 15 -5.48 -3.09 0.13
CA GLY A 15 -5.91 -4.49 0.14
C GLY A 15 -5.71 -5.24 -1.18
N ALA A 16 -5.06 -4.65 -2.18
CA ALA A 16 -4.77 -5.32 -3.46
C ALA A 16 -3.76 -6.48 -3.34
N GLY A 17 -3.00 -6.57 -2.25
CA GLY A 17 -2.03 -7.65 -2.02
C GLY A 17 -0.57 -7.24 -2.23
N LYS A 18 -0.24 -5.94 -2.20
CA LYS A 18 1.14 -5.42 -2.37
C LYS A 18 2.15 -6.10 -1.45
N THR A 19 1.85 -6.14 -0.17
CA THR A 19 2.74 -6.75 0.84
C THR A 19 2.95 -8.25 0.61
N THR A 20 1.89 -8.98 0.22
CA THR A 20 1.99 -10.41 -0.11
C THR A 20 2.88 -10.61 -1.34
N PHE A 21 2.70 -9.79 -2.37
CA PHE A 21 3.53 -9.80 -3.56
C PHE A 21 5.00 -9.46 -3.22
N LEU A 22 5.23 -8.39 -2.46
CA LEU A 22 6.55 -7.98 -2.01
C LEU A 22 7.28 -9.10 -1.25
N THR A 23 6.58 -9.77 -0.33
CA THR A 23 7.16 -10.91 0.42
C THR A 23 7.64 -12.01 -0.53
N ASN A 24 6.88 -12.33 -1.57
CA ASN A 24 7.27 -13.35 -2.55
C ASN A 24 8.46 -12.89 -3.42
N VAL A 25 8.47 -11.63 -3.86
CA VAL A 25 9.61 -11.03 -4.59
C VAL A 25 10.89 -11.10 -3.75
N LEU A 26 10.79 -10.77 -2.46
CA LEU A 26 11.95 -10.84 -1.56
C LEU A 26 12.46 -12.28 -1.35
N ASN A 27 11.58 -13.28 -1.40
CA ASN A 27 12.01 -14.67 -1.37
C ASN A 27 12.77 -15.06 -2.65
N ASP A 28 12.34 -14.56 -3.81
CA ASP A 28 13.01 -14.80 -5.10
C ASP A 28 14.38 -14.11 -5.18
N LEU A 29 14.50 -12.94 -4.54
CA LEU A 29 15.75 -12.18 -4.44
C LEU A 29 16.63 -12.61 -3.27
N GLU A 30 16.44 -13.81 -2.71
CA GLU A 30 17.30 -14.33 -1.62
C GLU A 30 18.78 -14.38 -2.04
N GLY A 31 19.66 -13.85 -1.19
CA GLY A 31 21.10 -13.73 -1.47
C GLY A 31 21.50 -12.47 -2.25
N LYS A 32 20.54 -11.63 -2.66
CA LYS A 32 20.81 -10.32 -3.25
C LYS A 32 20.80 -9.23 -2.20
N LYS A 33 21.50 -8.12 -2.50
CA LYS A 33 21.44 -6.91 -1.67
C LYS A 33 20.20 -6.10 -2.04
N VAL A 34 19.16 -6.18 -1.21
CA VAL A 34 17.86 -5.55 -1.47
C VAL A 34 17.52 -4.58 -0.37
N ALA A 35 17.17 -3.34 -0.74
CA ALA A 35 16.52 -2.42 0.18
C ALA A 35 15.02 -2.30 -0.13
N VAL A 36 14.21 -2.25 0.90
CA VAL A 36 12.78 -2.00 0.80
C VAL A 36 12.46 -0.69 1.50
N ILE A 37 11.89 0.25 0.77
CA ILE A 37 11.36 1.50 1.30
C ILE A 37 9.85 1.36 1.39
N MET A 38 9.32 1.31 2.61
CA MET A 38 7.89 1.13 2.84
C MET A 38 7.24 2.41 3.31
N ASN A 39 6.08 2.68 2.73
CA ASN A 39 5.24 3.79 3.14
C ASN A 39 3.87 3.28 3.61
N GLU A 40 3.65 3.23 4.91
CA GLU A 40 2.37 2.82 5.47
C GLU A 40 1.72 3.92 6.32
N PHE A 41 0.38 4.01 6.26
CA PHE A 41 -0.40 4.87 7.14
C PHE A 41 -0.55 4.20 8.51
N GLY A 42 0.06 4.79 9.55
CA GLY A 42 -0.07 4.35 10.94
C GLY A 42 1.14 3.58 11.47
N LYS A 43 1.22 3.45 12.80
CA LYS A 43 2.30 2.75 13.52
C LYS A 43 2.26 1.22 13.40
N VAL A 44 1.27 0.67 12.70
CA VAL A 44 1.09 -0.78 12.55
C VAL A 44 1.86 -1.22 11.31
N GLY A 45 3.18 -1.30 11.43
CA GLY A 45 4.06 -1.81 10.40
C GLY A 45 3.80 -3.29 10.08
N ILE A 46 4.27 -3.71 8.93
CA ILE A 46 4.42 -5.13 8.60
C ILE A 46 5.35 -5.75 9.63
N ASP A 47 5.16 -7.04 9.88
CA ASP A 47 6.14 -7.81 10.63
C ASP A 47 7.54 -7.63 10.01
N GLY A 48 8.36 -6.75 10.60
CA GLY A 48 9.77 -6.61 10.22
C GLY A 48 10.51 -7.97 10.25
N SER A 49 9.97 -8.95 10.97
CA SER A 49 10.43 -10.34 10.96
C SER A 49 10.30 -11.04 9.59
N ILE A 50 9.41 -10.57 8.70
CA ILE A 50 9.24 -11.14 7.35
C ILE A 50 10.35 -10.67 6.41
N ILE A 51 10.94 -9.50 6.68
CA ILE A 51 11.92 -8.85 5.81
C ILE A 51 13.35 -8.94 6.35
N GLN A 52 13.55 -9.33 7.62
CA GLN A 52 14.87 -9.52 8.20
C GLN A 52 15.52 -10.82 7.69
N LYS A 53 16.02 -10.79 6.47
CA LYS A 53 16.91 -11.82 5.90
C LYS A 53 18.29 -11.21 5.66
N ASP A 54 19.34 -12.04 5.72
CA ASP A 54 20.71 -11.61 5.43
C ASP A 54 20.81 -10.90 4.05
N GLY A 55 21.36 -9.71 4.03
CA GLY A 55 21.49 -8.88 2.84
C GLY A 55 20.29 -7.99 2.51
N MET A 56 19.21 -8.01 3.31
CA MET A 56 18.04 -7.15 3.13
C MET A 56 18.01 -6.01 4.13
N GLU A 57 17.68 -4.82 3.66
CA GLU A 57 17.52 -3.62 4.48
C GLU A 57 16.10 -3.08 4.37
N LEU A 58 15.50 -2.77 5.52
CA LEU A 58 14.16 -2.17 5.60
C LEU A 58 14.25 -0.73 6.05
N VAL A 59 13.68 0.18 5.27
CA VAL A 59 13.48 1.58 5.65
C VAL A 59 11.99 1.88 5.71
N GLU A 60 11.48 2.17 6.90
CA GLU A 60 10.08 2.58 7.08
C GLU A 60 9.94 4.09 7.11
N ILE A 61 9.13 4.65 6.21
CA ILE A 61 8.77 6.06 6.20
C ILE A 61 7.36 6.19 6.77
N ASN A 62 7.27 6.51 8.06
CA ASN A 62 6.01 6.64 8.77
C ASN A 62 5.44 8.06 8.66
N ARG A 63 4.10 8.21 8.56
CA ARG A 63 3.29 9.44 8.60
C ARG A 63 2.85 10.06 7.27
N GLY A 64 2.36 9.29 6.35
CA GLY A 64 1.67 9.81 5.15
C GLY A 64 2.14 9.17 3.86
N SER A 65 1.70 9.67 2.69
CA SER A 65 2.19 9.17 1.41
C SER A 65 3.56 9.74 1.09
N ILE A 66 4.53 8.89 0.72
CA ILE A 66 5.87 9.31 0.28
C ILE A 66 5.81 10.26 -0.93
N PHE A 67 4.76 10.18 -1.73
CA PHE A 67 4.54 11.06 -2.87
C PHE A 67 3.86 12.39 -2.50
N CYS A 68 3.49 12.59 -1.22
CA CYS A 68 2.99 13.89 -0.75
C CYS A 68 4.16 14.85 -0.53
N SER A 69 4.00 16.11 -0.91
CA SER A 69 4.98 17.18 -0.69
C SER A 69 5.52 17.28 0.75
N CYS A 70 4.73 16.87 1.74
CA CYS A 70 5.12 16.86 3.16
C CYS A 70 6.16 15.78 3.54
N LEU A 71 6.32 14.72 2.74
CA LEU A 71 7.29 13.64 2.97
C LEU A 71 8.34 13.49 1.86
N GLN A 72 8.30 14.37 0.88
CA GLN A 72 9.23 14.39 -0.24
C GLN A 72 10.69 14.36 0.19
N LEU A 73 11.06 15.19 1.16
CA LEU A 73 12.42 15.24 1.71
C LEU A 73 12.82 13.92 2.39
N SER A 74 11.90 13.29 3.11
CA SER A 74 12.18 12.02 3.79
C SER A 74 12.39 10.88 2.80
N PHE A 75 11.63 10.88 1.70
CA PHE A 75 11.76 9.86 0.65
C PHE A 75 13.06 10.04 -0.15
N VAL A 76 13.38 11.28 -0.56
CA VAL A 76 14.65 11.59 -1.22
C VAL A 76 15.83 11.26 -0.31
N SER A 77 15.73 11.55 1.00
CA SER A 77 16.75 11.19 2.00
C SER A 77 16.95 9.68 2.09
N ALA A 78 15.86 8.90 2.14
CA ALA A 78 15.94 7.44 2.19
C ALA A 78 16.61 6.86 0.92
N LEU A 79 16.21 7.34 -0.26
CA LEU A 79 16.85 6.94 -1.52
C LEU A 79 18.34 7.34 -1.54
N THR A 80 18.68 8.53 -1.08
CA THR A 80 20.07 9.02 -1.00
C THR A 80 20.91 8.13 -0.08
N GLU A 81 20.36 7.72 1.07
CA GLU A 81 21.02 6.81 2.01
C GLU A 81 21.24 5.42 1.39
N MET A 82 20.23 4.87 0.70
CA MET A 82 20.36 3.55 0.06
C MET A 82 21.37 3.57 -1.09
N ALA A 83 21.54 4.70 -1.78
CA ALA A 83 22.58 4.85 -2.80
C ALA A 83 24.00 4.66 -2.22
N ASP A 84 24.24 5.08 -0.96
CA ASP A 84 25.53 4.91 -0.27
C ASP A 84 25.81 3.47 0.15
N ARG A 85 24.77 2.62 0.22
CA ARG A 85 24.87 1.22 0.69
C ARG A 85 25.11 0.20 -0.41
N SER A 86 25.23 0.63 -1.66
CA SER A 86 25.53 -0.22 -2.83
C SER A 86 24.56 -1.40 -2.97
N MET A 87 23.26 -1.12 -2.94
CA MET A 87 22.22 -2.12 -3.14
C MET A 87 22.15 -2.57 -4.61
N GLU A 88 21.78 -3.82 -4.86
CA GLU A 88 21.46 -4.33 -6.20
C GLU A 88 20.04 -3.93 -6.60
N TYR A 89 19.11 -3.96 -5.64
CA TYR A 89 17.70 -3.64 -5.83
C TYR A 89 17.21 -2.68 -4.73
N VAL A 90 16.38 -1.72 -5.13
CA VAL A 90 15.54 -0.94 -4.23
C VAL A 90 14.09 -1.11 -4.64
N ILE A 91 13.26 -1.60 -3.74
CA ILE A 91 11.83 -1.74 -3.96
C ILE A 91 11.11 -0.74 -3.07
N VAL A 92 10.34 0.14 -3.69
CA VAL A 92 9.55 1.16 -3.00
C VAL A 92 8.09 0.70 -2.95
N GLU A 93 7.57 0.33 -1.78
CA GLU A 93 6.15 0.08 -1.61
C GLU A 93 5.44 1.39 -1.27
N SER A 94 4.62 1.89 -2.20
CA SER A 94 3.80 3.08 -1.98
C SER A 94 2.57 2.77 -1.14
N SER A 95 2.03 3.78 -0.47
CA SER A 95 0.72 3.65 0.17
C SER A 95 -0.37 3.37 -0.87
N GLY A 96 -1.42 2.64 -0.47
CA GLY A 96 -2.51 2.28 -1.40
C GLY A 96 -3.33 3.44 -1.95
N LEU A 97 -3.09 4.66 -1.48
CA LEU A 97 -3.74 5.90 -1.93
C LEU A 97 -2.76 6.88 -2.58
N ALA A 98 -1.55 6.43 -2.89
CA ALA A 98 -0.53 7.24 -3.55
C ALA A 98 -0.70 7.24 -5.06
N ASP A 99 -0.58 8.41 -5.67
CA ASP A 99 -0.43 8.61 -7.10
C ASP A 99 1.07 8.51 -7.46
N PRO A 100 1.47 7.58 -8.33
CA PRO A 100 2.87 7.35 -8.64
C PRO A 100 3.46 8.34 -9.67
N SER A 101 2.67 9.25 -10.22
CA SER A 101 3.03 10.09 -11.37
C SER A 101 4.29 10.96 -11.18
N ASN A 102 4.62 11.31 -9.94
CA ASN A 102 5.76 12.19 -9.64
C ASN A 102 7.04 11.46 -9.19
N ILE A 103 7.15 10.16 -9.41
CA ILE A 103 8.37 9.41 -9.05
C ILE A 103 9.62 9.97 -9.76
N GLY A 104 9.46 10.44 -11.00
CA GLY A 104 10.56 11.04 -11.78
C GLY A 104 11.18 12.26 -11.10
N GLU A 105 10.36 13.13 -10.47
CA GLU A 105 10.86 14.32 -9.76
C GLU A 105 11.78 13.93 -8.58
N PHE A 106 11.43 12.85 -7.87
CA PHE A 106 12.25 12.37 -6.75
C PHE A 106 13.56 11.77 -7.23
N LEU A 107 13.54 11.02 -8.34
CA LEU A 107 14.75 10.44 -8.91
C LEU A 107 15.68 11.54 -9.44
N GLU A 108 15.15 12.58 -10.07
CA GLU A 108 15.95 13.76 -10.48
C GLU A 108 16.55 14.48 -9.25
N ALA A 109 15.80 14.63 -8.16
CA ALA A 109 16.33 15.21 -6.93
C ALA A 109 17.50 14.38 -6.34
N VAL A 110 17.39 13.05 -6.35
CA VAL A 110 18.48 12.16 -5.92
C VAL A 110 19.67 12.27 -6.87
N LYS A 111 19.43 12.32 -8.17
CA LYS A 111 20.46 12.45 -9.21
C LYS A 111 21.28 13.74 -9.06
N VAL A 112 20.65 14.84 -8.65
CA VAL A 112 21.38 16.10 -8.36
C VAL A 112 22.36 15.92 -7.20
N VAL A 113 22.04 15.10 -6.19
CA VAL A 113 22.86 14.91 -4.98
C VAL A 113 23.91 13.82 -5.15
N LYS A 114 23.55 12.70 -5.79
CA LYS A 114 24.34 11.45 -5.86
C LYS A 114 24.79 11.05 -7.27
N GLY A 115 24.37 11.78 -8.29
CA GLY A 115 24.56 11.37 -9.69
C GLY A 115 23.55 10.31 -10.12
N ASP A 116 23.76 9.71 -11.28
CA ASP A 116 22.87 8.72 -11.90
C ASP A 116 23.10 7.32 -11.31
N VAL A 117 22.67 7.13 -10.05
CA VAL A 117 22.91 5.94 -9.24
C VAL A 117 21.80 4.90 -9.36
N TYR A 118 20.58 5.31 -9.77
CA TYR A 118 19.44 4.45 -9.92
C TYR A 118 19.13 4.16 -11.38
N ASP A 119 18.73 2.91 -11.63
CA ASP A 119 18.09 2.44 -12.84
C ASP A 119 16.61 2.22 -12.52
N TYR A 120 15.76 3.22 -12.86
CA TYR A 120 14.31 3.06 -12.66
C TYR A 120 13.80 1.99 -13.61
N SER A 121 13.49 0.83 -13.09
CA SER A 121 13.20 -0.35 -13.89
C SER A 121 11.71 -0.53 -14.18
N ALA A 122 10.81 -0.19 -13.25
CA ALA A 122 9.36 -0.21 -13.50
C ALA A 122 8.52 0.34 -12.34
N ALA A 123 7.29 0.78 -12.66
CA ALA A 123 6.16 0.81 -11.75
C ALA A 123 5.32 -0.47 -11.93
N ILE A 124 5.15 -1.24 -10.86
CA ILE A 124 4.35 -2.47 -10.81
C ILE A 124 3.06 -2.17 -10.06
N CYS A 125 1.91 -2.27 -10.72
CA CYS A 125 0.61 -2.04 -10.11
C CYS A 125 -0.07 -3.35 -9.75
N ILE A 126 -0.35 -3.54 -8.44
CA ILE A 126 -1.15 -4.69 -7.98
C ILE A 126 -2.63 -4.33 -8.05
N VAL A 127 -3.38 -5.06 -8.84
CA VAL A 127 -4.83 -4.86 -9.06
C VAL A 127 -5.61 -5.98 -8.38
N ASP A 128 -6.58 -5.61 -7.54
CA ASP A 128 -7.49 -6.54 -6.86
C ASP A 128 -8.59 -7.01 -7.82
N GLY A 129 -8.45 -8.18 -8.43
CA GLY A 129 -9.44 -8.72 -9.39
C GLY A 129 -10.86 -8.81 -8.85
N LEU A 130 -11.01 -9.01 -7.53
CA LEU A 130 -12.34 -9.11 -6.91
C LEU A 130 -13.04 -7.75 -6.82
N ASN A 131 -12.33 -6.66 -6.51
CA ASN A 131 -12.91 -5.37 -6.16
C ASN A 131 -12.62 -4.25 -7.18
N PHE A 132 -11.76 -4.47 -8.14
CA PHE A 132 -11.24 -3.45 -9.05
C PHE A 132 -12.34 -2.69 -9.81
N LEU A 133 -13.32 -3.41 -10.39
CA LEU A 133 -14.38 -2.78 -11.19
C LEU A 133 -15.28 -1.81 -10.40
N GLU A 134 -15.40 -2.02 -9.07
CA GLU A 134 -16.09 -1.08 -8.18
C GLU A 134 -15.15 0.09 -7.82
N GLN A 135 -13.89 -0.21 -7.52
CA GLN A 135 -12.90 0.77 -7.08
C GLN A 135 -12.60 1.82 -8.16
N VAL A 136 -12.40 1.40 -9.39
CA VAL A 136 -12.00 2.28 -10.50
C VAL A 136 -13.09 3.29 -10.88
N LYS A 137 -14.36 3.03 -10.54
CA LYS A 137 -15.47 3.96 -10.81
C LYS A 137 -15.46 5.18 -9.90
N ASP A 138 -15.03 4.98 -8.64
CA ASP A 138 -15.22 5.97 -7.59
C ASP A 138 -13.90 6.54 -7.07
N ILE A 139 -12.75 5.95 -7.45
CA ILE A 139 -11.45 6.26 -6.86
C ILE A 139 -10.44 6.59 -7.96
N GLU A 140 -10.24 7.88 -8.20
CA GLU A 140 -9.28 8.41 -9.19
C GLU A 140 -7.88 7.83 -9.05
N THR A 141 -7.42 7.63 -7.82
CA THR A 141 -6.07 7.07 -7.57
C THR A 141 -5.89 5.67 -8.18
N VAL A 142 -6.95 4.86 -8.26
CA VAL A 142 -6.88 3.53 -8.86
C VAL A 142 -6.60 3.63 -10.37
N GLU A 143 -7.26 4.56 -11.04
CA GLU A 143 -7.02 4.82 -12.47
C GLU A 143 -5.59 5.35 -12.69
N ARG A 144 -5.15 6.30 -11.88
CA ARG A 144 -3.79 6.87 -11.98
C ARG A 144 -2.70 5.85 -11.70
N GLN A 145 -2.88 4.96 -10.73
CA GLN A 145 -1.95 3.86 -10.47
C GLN A 145 -1.79 2.93 -11.67
N LEU A 146 -2.88 2.66 -12.40
CA LEU A 146 -2.85 1.88 -13.63
C LEU A 146 -2.21 2.64 -14.79
N LYS A 147 -2.56 3.92 -14.96
CA LYS A 147 -2.06 4.76 -16.06
C LYS A 147 -0.53 4.83 -16.09
N PHE A 148 0.09 4.89 -14.91
CA PHE A 148 1.55 4.96 -14.74
C PHE A 148 2.22 3.61 -14.50
N ALA A 149 1.51 2.49 -14.65
CA ALA A 149 2.06 1.16 -14.49
C ALA A 149 2.75 0.66 -15.77
N HIS A 150 3.89 0.00 -15.61
CA HIS A 150 4.61 -0.72 -16.67
C HIS A 150 4.28 -2.22 -16.65
N LEU A 151 3.87 -2.72 -15.48
CA LEU A 151 3.42 -4.08 -15.27
C LEU A 151 2.23 -4.10 -14.32
N VAL A 152 1.18 -4.83 -14.68
CA VAL A 152 0.04 -5.10 -13.79
C VAL A 152 0.10 -6.53 -13.31
N ILE A 153 0.05 -6.70 -12.00
CA ILE A 153 -0.17 -8.00 -11.37
C ILE A 153 -1.64 -8.07 -10.95
N LEU A 154 -2.42 -8.85 -11.67
CA LEU A 154 -3.82 -9.06 -11.37
C LEU A 154 -3.96 -10.13 -10.29
N SER A 155 -4.19 -9.69 -9.08
CA SER A 155 -4.27 -10.55 -7.88
C SER A 155 -5.68 -11.08 -7.65
N LYS A 156 -5.81 -12.11 -6.82
CA LYS A 156 -7.08 -12.72 -6.40
C LYS A 156 -7.92 -13.26 -7.55
N VAL A 157 -7.27 -13.73 -8.61
CA VAL A 157 -7.95 -14.31 -9.77
C VAL A 157 -8.68 -15.60 -9.41
N ASP A 158 -8.25 -16.29 -8.38
CA ASP A 158 -8.88 -17.48 -7.80
C ASP A 158 -10.24 -17.21 -7.13
N LEU A 159 -10.58 -15.94 -6.88
CA LEU A 159 -11.84 -15.52 -6.24
C LEU A 159 -12.88 -15.00 -7.23
N ILE A 160 -12.59 -15.04 -8.52
CA ILE A 160 -13.48 -14.53 -9.58
C ILE A 160 -13.63 -15.55 -10.69
N ASP A 161 -14.77 -15.49 -11.39
CA ASP A 161 -15.00 -16.31 -12.58
C ASP A 161 -14.33 -15.71 -13.84
N GLU A 162 -14.31 -16.50 -14.90
CA GLU A 162 -13.69 -16.13 -16.18
C GLU A 162 -14.32 -14.89 -16.83
N ASN A 163 -15.64 -14.72 -16.69
CA ASN A 163 -16.33 -13.55 -17.24
C ASN A 163 -15.85 -12.27 -16.56
N LYS A 164 -15.82 -12.27 -15.23
CA LYS A 164 -15.32 -11.15 -14.45
C LYS A 164 -13.83 -10.89 -14.70
N LEU A 165 -13.02 -11.94 -14.83
CA LEU A 165 -11.61 -11.83 -15.19
C LEU A 165 -11.44 -11.08 -16.52
N ASN A 166 -12.22 -11.43 -17.53
CA ASN A 166 -12.19 -10.78 -18.85
C ASN A 166 -12.66 -9.31 -18.78
N GLU A 167 -13.71 -9.01 -18.00
CA GLU A 167 -14.16 -7.64 -17.78
C GLU A 167 -13.08 -6.78 -17.09
N VAL A 168 -12.41 -7.32 -16.08
CA VAL A 168 -11.30 -6.65 -15.38
C VAL A 168 -10.17 -6.35 -16.35
N LYS A 169 -9.74 -7.34 -17.14
CA LYS A 169 -8.66 -7.16 -18.14
C LYS A 169 -9.05 -6.13 -19.21
N ALA A 170 -10.28 -6.16 -19.69
CA ALA A 170 -10.77 -5.18 -20.65
C ALA A 170 -10.73 -3.75 -20.07
N LYS A 171 -11.15 -3.57 -18.81
CA LYS A 171 -11.09 -2.27 -18.14
C LYS A 171 -9.67 -1.78 -17.88
N ILE A 172 -8.74 -2.68 -17.55
CA ILE A 172 -7.31 -2.35 -17.45
C ILE A 172 -6.78 -1.84 -18.79
N ARG A 173 -7.09 -2.55 -19.89
CA ARG A 173 -6.68 -2.17 -21.25
C ARG A 173 -7.28 -0.85 -21.73
N GLU A 174 -8.49 -0.51 -21.30
CA GLU A 174 -9.10 0.80 -21.57
C GLU A 174 -8.30 1.95 -20.95
N ILE A 175 -7.75 1.75 -19.74
CA ILE A 175 -6.99 2.78 -19.01
C ILE A 175 -5.53 2.80 -19.46
N ASN A 176 -4.93 1.63 -19.65
CA ASN A 176 -3.55 1.47 -20.05
C ASN A 176 -3.45 0.36 -21.14
N GLU A 177 -3.45 0.80 -22.37
CA GLU A 177 -3.50 -0.08 -23.55
C GLU A 177 -2.27 -1.00 -23.66
N ARG A 178 -1.10 -0.51 -23.22
CA ARG A 178 0.19 -1.17 -23.46
C ARG A 178 0.68 -2.04 -22.31
N VAL A 179 0.15 -1.85 -21.11
CA VAL A 179 0.64 -2.52 -19.91
C VAL A 179 0.58 -4.04 -19.99
N ASP A 180 1.62 -4.74 -19.62
CA ASP A 180 1.57 -6.19 -19.45
C ASP A 180 0.73 -6.58 -18.24
N ILE A 181 -0.11 -7.62 -18.40
CA ILE A 181 -0.98 -8.12 -17.32
C ILE A 181 -0.58 -9.56 -17.01
N VAL A 182 -0.15 -9.77 -15.77
CA VAL A 182 0.20 -11.09 -15.23
C VAL A 182 -0.81 -11.47 -14.15
N GLU A 183 -1.43 -12.62 -14.29
CA GLU A 183 -2.37 -13.17 -13.29
C GLU A 183 -1.61 -13.75 -12.10
N SER A 184 -2.14 -13.54 -10.91
CA SER A 184 -1.52 -14.00 -9.68
C SER A 184 -2.53 -14.53 -8.67
N THR A 185 -2.20 -15.66 -8.09
CA THR A 185 -2.87 -16.20 -6.91
C THR A 185 -1.91 -16.12 -5.72
N ASN A 186 -2.34 -15.44 -4.64
CA ASN A 186 -1.52 -15.22 -3.43
C ASN A 186 -0.15 -14.57 -3.72
N GLY A 187 -0.07 -13.69 -4.72
CA GLY A 187 1.14 -12.96 -5.09
C GLY A 187 2.21 -13.82 -5.78
N LYS A 188 1.89 -15.07 -6.14
CA LYS A 188 2.83 -15.98 -6.81
C LYS A 188 2.74 -15.79 -8.32
N ILE A 189 3.87 -15.52 -8.94
CA ILE A 189 4.07 -15.40 -10.38
C ILE A 189 5.48 -15.90 -10.73
N ASP A 190 5.80 -15.91 -12.02
CA ASP A 190 7.18 -15.98 -12.48
C ASP A 190 7.82 -14.58 -12.40
N TYR A 191 8.90 -14.46 -11.63
CA TYR A 191 9.58 -13.17 -11.37
C TYR A 191 10.63 -12.80 -12.42
N ASN A 192 10.64 -13.45 -13.59
CA ASN A 192 11.55 -13.16 -14.70
C ASN A 192 11.47 -11.68 -15.18
N PHE A 193 10.43 -10.95 -14.82
CA PHE A 193 10.33 -9.52 -15.11
C PHE A 193 11.44 -8.70 -14.44
N LEU A 194 12.03 -9.17 -13.34
CA LEU A 194 13.17 -8.50 -12.67
C LEU A 194 14.44 -8.49 -13.55
N GLU A 195 14.51 -9.34 -14.55
CA GLU A 195 15.61 -9.42 -15.51
C GLU A 195 15.30 -8.70 -16.82
N LYS A 196 14.02 -8.35 -17.07
CA LYS A 196 13.59 -7.68 -18.30
C LYS A 196 13.69 -6.16 -18.16
N ASP A 197 13.93 -5.51 -19.28
CA ASP A 197 13.71 -4.07 -19.41
C ASP A 197 12.21 -3.84 -19.68
N LEU A 198 11.51 -3.31 -18.68
CA LEU A 198 10.08 -3.00 -18.79
C LEU A 198 9.82 -1.58 -19.31
N LEU A 199 10.91 -0.80 -19.52
CA LEU A 199 10.87 0.59 -19.99
C LEU A 199 11.25 0.73 -21.46
N GLU A 200 11.14 -0.33 -22.27
CA GLU A 200 11.48 -0.26 -23.71
C GLU A 200 10.78 0.89 -24.47
N GLU A 201 9.71 1.45 -23.90
CA GLU A 201 9.07 2.67 -24.39
C GLU A 201 9.03 3.71 -23.24
N ASP A 202 9.72 4.81 -23.44
CA ASP A 202 9.78 5.96 -22.51
C ASP A 202 8.43 6.68 -22.51
N TRP A 203 7.54 6.29 -21.59
CA TRP A 203 6.20 6.84 -21.46
C TRP A 203 5.90 7.45 -20.08
N LEU A 204 6.93 7.89 -19.39
CA LEU A 204 6.80 8.78 -18.27
C LEU A 204 6.21 10.11 -18.76
N GLY A 205 4.90 10.14 -18.99
CA GLY A 205 4.16 11.38 -19.21
C GLY A 205 4.31 12.25 -17.97
N VAL A 206 4.69 13.50 -18.17
CA VAL A 206 4.69 14.49 -17.09
C VAL A 206 3.24 14.93 -16.92
N GLU A 207 2.57 14.44 -15.89
CA GLU A 207 1.25 14.90 -15.48
C GLU A 207 1.32 15.48 -14.06
N GLU A 208 0.49 16.50 -13.80
CA GLU A 208 0.35 17.00 -12.44
C GLU A 208 -0.11 15.91 -11.50
N THR A 209 0.58 15.76 -10.38
CA THR A 209 0.26 14.76 -9.37
C THR A 209 -1.01 15.14 -8.59
N THR A 210 -1.83 14.14 -8.25
CA THR A 210 -2.96 14.31 -7.34
C THR A 210 -2.57 14.21 -5.86
N ASN A 211 -1.30 14.02 -5.55
CA ASN A 211 -0.76 13.96 -4.18
C ASN A 211 -0.70 15.33 -3.49
N THR A 212 -1.80 16.07 -3.50
CA THR A 212 -1.87 17.38 -2.82
C THR A 212 -2.35 17.22 -1.36
N PRO A 213 -2.04 18.18 -0.47
CA PRO A 213 -2.55 18.15 0.90
C PRO A 213 -4.09 18.10 0.98
N GLU A 214 -4.78 18.71 0.01
CA GLU A 214 -6.23 18.78 -0.09
C GLU A 214 -6.84 17.42 -0.46
N ASN A 215 -6.18 16.66 -1.32
CA ASN A 215 -6.62 15.33 -1.78
C ASN A 215 -6.23 14.21 -0.81
N LYS A 216 -5.48 14.53 0.26
CA LYS A 216 -5.07 13.54 1.24
C LYS A 216 -6.26 13.06 2.06
N PRO A 217 -6.56 11.75 2.08
CA PRO A 217 -7.63 11.22 2.90
C PRO A 217 -7.42 11.54 4.37
N LYS A 218 -8.48 11.95 5.07
CA LYS A 218 -8.44 12.19 6.51
C LYS A 218 -8.17 10.87 7.24
N THR A 219 -7.11 10.84 8.01
CA THR A 219 -6.76 9.71 8.87
C THR A 219 -7.08 10.07 10.32
N LEU A 220 -7.74 9.16 11.01
CA LEU A 220 -8.13 9.29 12.41
C LEU A 220 -7.62 8.08 13.19
N THR A 221 -7.26 8.30 14.44
CA THR A 221 -6.87 7.23 15.36
C THR A 221 -7.87 7.11 16.48
N LEU A 222 -8.56 5.97 16.55
CA LEU A 222 -9.43 5.59 17.65
C LEU A 222 -8.61 4.82 18.68
N THR A 223 -8.66 5.23 19.94
CA THR A 223 -8.05 4.50 21.04
C THR A 223 -9.10 4.16 22.11
N TYR A 224 -8.98 2.94 22.66
CA TYR A 224 -9.89 2.43 23.66
C TYR A 224 -9.14 1.62 24.73
N ASP A 225 -9.37 1.99 25.99
CA ASP A 225 -8.80 1.29 27.15
C ASP A 225 -9.84 0.33 27.73
N GLY A 226 -9.84 -0.90 27.22
CA GLY A 226 -10.76 -1.94 27.64
C GLY A 226 -10.77 -3.14 26.68
N GLU A 227 -11.65 -4.07 26.96
CA GLU A 227 -11.87 -5.28 26.15
C GLU A 227 -13.29 -5.28 25.58
N LEU A 228 -13.43 -5.81 24.36
CA LEU A 228 -14.72 -6.06 23.71
C LEU A 228 -14.82 -7.51 23.28
N THR A 229 -16.05 -7.98 23.08
CA THR A 229 -16.26 -9.21 22.32
C THR A 229 -16.00 -8.95 20.84
N LYS A 230 -15.62 -9.98 20.11
CA LYS A 230 -15.41 -9.90 18.66
C LYS A 230 -16.67 -9.43 17.93
N GLU A 231 -17.84 -9.88 18.37
CA GLU A 231 -19.14 -9.51 17.81
C GLU A 231 -19.42 -8.02 17.95
N ARG A 232 -19.15 -7.42 19.13
CA ARG A 232 -19.33 -5.98 19.36
C ARG A 232 -18.42 -5.15 18.48
N LEU A 233 -17.15 -5.52 18.42
CA LEU A 233 -16.21 -4.80 17.54
C LEU A 233 -16.63 -4.93 16.07
N THR A 234 -17.04 -6.12 15.62
CA THR A 234 -17.52 -6.35 14.25
C THR A 234 -18.76 -5.50 13.94
N GLN A 235 -19.75 -5.42 14.85
CA GLN A 235 -20.92 -4.56 14.68
C GLN A 235 -20.55 -3.07 14.52
N PHE A 236 -19.58 -2.58 15.28
CA PHE A 236 -19.08 -1.22 15.15
C PHE A 236 -18.39 -1.01 13.80
N LEU A 237 -17.48 -1.92 13.42
CA LEU A 237 -16.75 -1.87 12.17
C LEU A 237 -17.69 -1.94 10.95
N ASP A 238 -18.74 -2.78 11.01
CA ASP A 238 -19.73 -2.91 9.94
C ASP A 238 -20.47 -1.59 9.66
N ILE A 239 -20.69 -0.78 10.68
CA ILE A 239 -21.35 0.53 10.52
C ILE A 239 -20.42 1.52 9.82
N ILE A 240 -19.13 1.57 10.21
CA ILE A 240 -18.21 2.62 9.76
C ILE A 240 -17.40 2.24 8.51
N LYS A 241 -17.30 0.94 8.15
CA LYS A 241 -16.49 0.49 7.01
C LYS A 241 -16.94 1.08 5.67
N LYS A 242 -18.23 1.37 5.50
CA LYS A 242 -18.76 1.97 4.27
C LYS A 242 -18.18 3.36 3.97
N ASP A 243 -17.88 4.11 5.03
CA ASP A 243 -17.34 5.47 5.00
C ASP A 243 -15.81 5.50 5.15
N SER A 244 -15.17 4.32 5.16
CA SER A 244 -13.73 4.14 5.34
C SER A 244 -13.10 3.44 4.14
N TYR A 245 -11.92 3.90 3.71
CA TYR A 245 -11.07 3.16 2.76
C TYR A 245 -10.42 1.95 3.43
N ARG A 246 -9.93 2.13 4.66
CA ARG A 246 -9.31 1.09 5.47
C ARG A 246 -9.43 1.40 6.95
N ILE A 247 -9.55 0.36 7.77
CA ILE A 247 -9.39 0.46 9.22
C ILE A 247 -8.38 -0.62 9.62
N LYS A 248 -7.29 -0.24 10.28
CA LYS A 248 -6.24 -1.17 10.67
C LYS A 248 -5.71 -0.85 12.05
N GLY A 249 -5.41 -1.87 12.84
CA GLY A 249 -4.79 -1.67 14.14
C GLY A 249 -4.73 -2.92 14.99
N PHE A 250 -4.45 -2.72 16.28
CA PHE A 250 -4.49 -3.78 17.28
C PHE A 250 -5.61 -3.49 18.27
N PHE A 251 -6.40 -4.49 18.52
CA PHE A 251 -7.54 -4.36 19.43
C PHE A 251 -7.56 -5.52 20.42
N LYS A 252 -7.78 -5.21 21.70
CA LYS A 252 -7.90 -6.20 22.77
C LYS A 252 -9.31 -6.74 22.80
N LEU A 253 -9.44 -8.01 22.49
CA LEU A 253 -10.68 -8.79 22.57
C LEU A 253 -10.62 -9.77 23.74
N GLU A 254 -11.73 -10.42 24.05
CA GLU A 254 -11.82 -11.41 25.14
C GLU A 254 -10.86 -12.60 24.95
N ASP A 255 -10.53 -12.95 23.70
CA ASP A 255 -9.58 -14.01 23.33
C ASP A 255 -8.12 -13.53 23.28
N GLY A 256 -7.85 -12.26 23.54
CA GLY A 256 -6.54 -11.65 23.51
C GLY A 256 -6.38 -10.52 22.50
N TRP A 257 -5.13 -10.16 22.18
CA TRP A 257 -4.84 -9.14 21.21
C TRP A 257 -5.06 -9.64 19.79
N ASN A 258 -5.81 -8.87 19.03
CA ASN A 258 -6.07 -9.15 17.62
C ASN A 258 -5.56 -8.00 16.74
N GLN A 259 -4.83 -8.33 15.69
CA GLN A 259 -4.66 -7.43 14.57
C GLN A 259 -5.96 -7.38 13.78
N VAL A 260 -6.48 -6.20 13.58
CA VAL A 260 -7.73 -5.93 12.83
C VAL A 260 -7.35 -5.27 11.51
N ASP A 261 -7.88 -5.77 10.40
CA ASP A 261 -7.74 -5.14 9.08
C ASP A 261 -9.09 -5.16 8.36
N VAL A 262 -9.59 -3.98 8.04
CA VAL A 262 -10.87 -3.80 7.34
C VAL A 262 -10.59 -3.10 6.02
N VAL A 263 -10.88 -3.79 4.93
CA VAL A 263 -10.76 -3.25 3.58
C VAL A 263 -12.02 -3.58 2.80
N ASN A 264 -12.65 -2.58 2.20
CA ASN A 264 -13.91 -2.72 1.49
C ASN A 264 -15.01 -3.35 2.37
N LYS A 265 -15.48 -4.55 2.01
CA LYS A 265 -16.52 -5.28 2.76
C LYS A 265 -15.97 -6.30 3.76
N THR A 266 -14.66 -6.58 3.71
CA THR A 266 -14.01 -7.64 4.50
C THR A 266 -13.50 -7.08 5.83
N ILE A 267 -13.71 -7.83 6.90
CA ILE A 267 -13.16 -7.59 8.23
C ILE A 267 -12.35 -8.81 8.64
N ASP A 268 -11.05 -8.66 8.74
CA ASP A 268 -10.12 -9.72 9.09
C ASP A 268 -9.59 -9.52 10.51
N TYR A 269 -9.48 -10.63 11.24
CA TYR A 269 -8.91 -10.71 12.58
C TYR A 269 -7.80 -11.75 12.61
N LYS A 270 -6.65 -11.35 13.16
CA LYS A 270 -5.52 -12.25 13.37
C LYS A 270 -5.04 -12.13 14.81
N LEU A 271 -5.15 -13.23 15.57
CA LEU A 271 -4.62 -13.30 16.93
C LEU A 271 -3.11 -13.02 16.90
N THR A 272 -2.64 -12.21 17.85
CA THR A 272 -1.25 -11.77 17.91
C THR A 272 -0.77 -11.59 19.34
N ASN A 273 0.52 -11.78 19.57
CA ASN A 273 1.17 -11.42 20.84
C ASN A 273 1.66 -9.95 20.85
N LYS A 274 1.45 -9.22 19.75
CA LYS A 274 1.80 -7.81 19.60
C LYS A 274 0.61 -6.97 20.04
N GLY A 275 0.50 -6.66 21.31
CA GLY A 275 -0.46 -5.71 21.87
C GLY A 275 0.31 -4.62 22.61
N GLU A 276 -0.15 -3.39 22.50
CA GLU A 276 0.27 -2.28 23.36
C GLU A 276 -0.64 -2.23 24.60
N ASN A 277 -0.42 -1.23 25.47
CA ASN A 277 -1.25 -1.08 26.68
C ASN A 277 -2.70 -0.67 26.38
N ILE A 278 -3.00 -0.20 25.16
CA ILE A 278 -4.29 0.35 24.75
C ILE A 278 -4.64 -0.10 23.33
N SER A 279 -5.90 -0.40 23.08
CA SER A 279 -6.40 -0.71 21.75
C SER A 279 -6.33 0.51 20.84
N GLU A 280 -5.80 0.35 19.63
CA GLU A 280 -5.67 1.43 18.63
C GLU A 280 -6.15 0.96 17.25
N LEU A 281 -7.02 1.75 16.62
CA LEU A 281 -7.44 1.57 15.23
C LEU A 281 -7.20 2.85 14.44
N VAL A 282 -6.45 2.75 13.37
CA VAL A 282 -6.26 3.81 12.38
C VAL A 282 -7.34 3.69 11.32
N ILE A 283 -8.11 4.75 11.12
CA ILE A 283 -9.24 4.84 10.20
C ILE A 283 -8.92 5.82 9.10
N ILE A 284 -8.91 5.37 7.85
CA ILE A 284 -8.72 6.21 6.65
C ILE A 284 -10.09 6.49 6.05
N SER A 285 -10.53 7.73 6.13
CA SER A 285 -11.88 8.15 5.74
C SER A 285 -12.04 8.30 4.23
N LYS A 286 -13.19 7.86 3.69
CA LYS A 286 -13.68 8.18 2.34
C LYS A 286 -14.33 9.55 2.27
N ILE A 287 -14.95 10.01 3.37
CA ILE A 287 -15.78 11.21 3.44
C ILE A 287 -15.11 12.35 4.23
N GLY A 288 -13.78 12.29 4.35
CA GLY A 288 -13.02 13.31 5.05
C GLY A 288 -13.39 13.44 6.53
N PRO A 289 -13.40 14.68 7.10
CA PRO A 289 -13.72 14.90 8.51
C PRO A 289 -15.16 14.53 8.89
N GLN A 290 -16.06 14.42 7.93
CA GLN A 290 -17.48 14.09 8.18
C GLN A 290 -17.64 12.70 8.82
N ILE A 291 -16.66 11.82 8.73
CA ILE A 291 -16.67 10.49 9.36
C ILE A 291 -16.65 10.55 10.91
N ILE A 292 -16.20 11.65 11.49
CA ILE A 292 -16.08 11.81 12.96
C ILE A 292 -17.42 11.52 13.64
N ARG A 293 -18.50 12.12 13.17
CA ARG A 293 -19.84 11.94 13.75
C ARG A 293 -20.38 10.52 13.59
N PRO A 294 -20.32 9.88 12.41
CA PRO A 294 -20.60 8.46 12.26
C PRO A 294 -19.83 7.56 13.22
N ILE A 295 -18.54 7.78 13.45
CA ILE A 295 -17.73 6.99 14.38
C ILE A 295 -18.27 7.12 15.80
N PHE A 296 -18.48 8.33 16.31
CA PHE A 296 -19.04 8.54 17.65
C PHE A 296 -20.41 7.91 17.82
N ASN A 297 -21.32 8.12 16.87
CA ASN A 297 -22.67 7.56 16.92
C ASN A 297 -22.67 6.02 16.91
N ALA A 298 -21.84 5.42 16.06
CA ALA A 298 -21.71 3.96 15.98
C ALA A 298 -21.10 3.40 17.27
N TRP A 299 -20.09 4.04 17.81
CA TRP A 299 -19.44 3.63 19.05
C TRP A 299 -20.39 3.71 20.24
N GLU A 300 -21.08 4.83 20.42
CA GLU A 300 -22.07 5.01 21.48
C GLU A 300 -23.18 3.95 21.41
N LYS A 301 -23.70 3.71 20.21
CA LYS A 301 -24.77 2.73 19.97
C LYS A 301 -24.36 1.29 20.30
N VAL A 302 -23.13 0.91 19.92
CA VAL A 302 -22.68 -0.50 19.99
C VAL A 302 -21.92 -0.78 21.27
N VAL A 303 -21.05 0.16 21.70
CA VAL A 303 -20.14 -0.04 22.83
C VAL A 303 -20.60 0.72 24.08
N GLY A 304 -20.99 1.98 23.93
CA GLY A 304 -21.51 2.80 25.02
C GLY A 304 -20.49 3.07 26.15
N LYS A 305 -19.19 3.06 25.80
CA LYS A 305 -18.08 3.33 26.72
C LYS A 305 -17.21 4.43 26.16
N GLU A 306 -16.43 5.10 27.01
CA GLU A 306 -15.54 6.18 26.58
C GLU A 306 -14.44 5.67 25.64
N MET A 307 -14.21 6.41 24.54
CA MET A 307 -13.08 6.22 23.63
C MET A 307 -12.48 7.57 23.28
N LYS A 308 -11.26 7.60 22.77
CA LYS A 308 -10.64 8.80 22.26
C LYS A 308 -10.47 8.70 20.74
N LEU A 309 -10.76 9.79 20.04
CA LEU A 309 -10.58 9.93 18.60
C LEU A 309 -9.69 11.16 18.34
N ARG A 310 -8.61 10.96 17.59
CA ARG A 310 -7.64 12.02 17.25
C ARG A 310 -7.50 12.15 15.75
#